data_f295f7c71fcab9b353915012a3b6a72d
#
_entry.id   f295f7c71fcab9b353915012a3b6a72d
#
_cell.length_a   1.000
_cell.length_b   1.000
_cell.length_c   1.000
_cell.angle_alpha   90.00
_cell.angle_beta   90.00
_cell.angle_gamma   90.00
#
_symmetry.space_group_name_H-M   'P 1'
#
loop_
_entity.id
_entity.type
_entity.pdbx_description
1 polymer ?
#
loop_
_entity_poly.entity_id
_entity_poly.type
_entity_poly.pdbx_seq_one_letter_code
_entity_poly.pdbx_strand_id
1 'polypeptide(L)'
;MYRYDDPEVIEVESESLDVLLQGQTFDLILLDIEGSEYFAMKGMPVLLSNCDNLIVEFLPHHLTNVADITVKQFLENIPTQMKYLTIPSRNETYPLDVGGVILQEMFNKNLGDDGILFHKEKLQEVT
;
A
#
# COMPACT_ATOMS: atom_id res chain seq x y z
N MET A 1 -16.95 -28.16 -23.32
CA MET A 1 -17.39 -27.70 -21.99
C MET A 1 -16.36 -26.77 -21.41
N TYR A 2 -16.78 -25.57 -21.06
CA TYR A 2 -15.90 -24.59 -20.46
C TYR A 2 -15.65 -24.95 -18.99
N ARG A 3 -14.37 -25.12 -18.62
CA ARG A 3 -14.00 -25.40 -17.22
C ARG A 3 -13.31 -24.19 -16.64
N TYR A 4 -13.97 -23.48 -15.72
CA TYR A 4 -13.42 -22.33 -15.03
C TYR A 4 -12.39 -22.67 -13.95
N ASP A 5 -12.39 -23.92 -13.51
CA ASP A 5 -11.59 -24.43 -12.38
C ASP A 5 -10.33 -25.18 -12.82
N ASP A 6 -9.98 -25.10 -14.10
CA ASP A 6 -8.77 -25.71 -14.66
C ASP A 6 -7.90 -24.61 -15.31
N PRO A 7 -7.36 -23.69 -14.49
CA PRO A 7 -6.59 -22.57 -15.01
C PRO A 7 -5.28 -23.05 -15.64
N GLU A 8 -4.93 -22.44 -16.74
CA GLU A 8 -3.61 -22.63 -17.33
C GLU A 8 -2.56 -22.01 -16.41
N VAL A 9 -1.57 -22.80 -15.99
CA VAL A 9 -0.46 -22.35 -15.16
C VAL A 9 0.74 -22.08 -16.06
N ILE A 10 1.28 -20.87 -15.98
CA ILE A 10 2.49 -20.47 -16.67
C ILE A 10 3.55 -20.05 -15.64
N GLU A 11 4.80 -20.33 -15.94
CA GLU A 11 5.92 -19.85 -15.14
C GLU A 11 6.39 -18.49 -15.67
N VAL A 12 6.60 -17.55 -14.75
CA VAL A 12 7.13 -16.22 -15.07
C VAL A 12 8.30 -15.90 -14.15
N GLU A 13 9.26 -15.16 -14.66
CA GLU A 13 10.35 -14.64 -13.83
C GLU A 13 9.84 -13.46 -13.02
N SER A 14 10.24 -13.40 -11.76
CA SER A 14 9.94 -12.27 -10.89
C SER A 14 11.21 -11.76 -10.22
N GLU A 15 11.23 -10.46 -9.94
CA GLU A 15 12.35 -9.81 -9.29
C GLU A 15 11.83 -8.66 -8.43
N SER A 16 12.56 -8.32 -7.38
CA SER A 16 12.22 -7.15 -6.56
C SER A 16 12.39 -5.86 -7.36
N LEU A 17 11.55 -4.87 -7.07
CA LEU A 17 11.64 -3.58 -7.74
C LEU A 17 12.92 -2.82 -7.38
N ASP A 18 13.45 -3.01 -6.16
CA ASP A 18 14.72 -2.40 -5.79
C ASP A 18 15.87 -2.87 -6.68
N VAL A 19 15.83 -4.10 -7.14
CA VAL A 19 16.82 -4.64 -8.09
C VAL A 19 16.56 -4.13 -9.50
N LEU A 20 15.32 -4.24 -9.98
CA LEU A 20 14.94 -3.84 -11.34
C LEU A 20 15.14 -2.35 -11.60
N LEU A 21 14.87 -1.51 -10.60
CA LEU A 21 14.89 -0.06 -10.70
C LEU A 21 16.03 0.55 -9.89
N GLN A 22 17.11 -0.20 -9.71
CA GLN A 22 18.26 0.23 -8.93
C GLN A 22 18.79 1.58 -9.43
N GLY A 23 19.03 2.51 -8.50
CA GLY A 23 19.53 3.84 -8.79
C GLY A 23 18.48 4.85 -9.24
N GLN A 24 17.22 4.42 -9.38
CA GLN A 24 16.12 5.32 -9.72
C GLN A 24 15.41 5.81 -8.46
N THR A 25 14.85 7.01 -8.52
CA THR A 25 14.03 7.60 -7.47
C THR A 25 12.73 8.13 -8.06
N PHE A 26 11.68 8.12 -7.24
CA PHE A 26 10.35 8.57 -7.65
C PHE A 26 9.75 9.46 -6.56
N ASP A 27 9.08 10.52 -6.98
CA ASP A 27 8.36 11.41 -6.05
C ASP A 27 7.07 10.75 -5.55
N LEU A 28 6.45 9.94 -6.41
CA LEU A 28 5.20 9.24 -6.13
C LEU A 28 5.30 7.80 -6.58
N ILE A 29 4.91 6.88 -5.71
CA ILE A 29 4.72 5.48 -6.03
C ILE A 29 3.26 5.13 -5.79
N LEU A 30 2.61 4.46 -6.74
CA LEU A 30 1.25 3.99 -6.63
C LEU A 30 1.24 2.47 -6.80
N LEU A 31 0.66 1.78 -5.83
CA LEU A 31 0.51 0.33 -5.85
C LEU A 31 -0.98 -0.03 -5.88
N ASP A 32 -1.38 -0.69 -6.95
CA ASP A 32 -2.74 -1.19 -7.17
C ASP A 32 -2.64 -2.55 -7.87
N ILE A 33 -2.36 -3.61 -7.10
CA ILE A 33 -2.04 -4.94 -7.60
C ILE A 33 -2.85 -6.04 -6.92
N GLU A 34 -4.11 -5.72 -6.58
CA GLU A 34 -5.14 -6.68 -6.17
C GLU A 34 -4.75 -7.54 -4.96
N GLY A 35 -4.19 -6.91 -3.94
CA GLY A 35 -3.85 -7.56 -2.67
C GLY A 35 -2.39 -7.96 -2.49
N SER A 36 -1.57 -7.80 -3.53
CA SER A 36 -0.13 -8.14 -3.47
C SER A 36 0.77 -6.96 -3.07
N GLU A 37 0.18 -5.82 -2.69
CA GLU A 37 0.90 -4.60 -2.32
C GLU A 37 1.88 -4.82 -1.18
N TYR A 38 1.49 -5.58 -0.17
CA TYR A 38 2.35 -5.93 0.97
C TYR A 38 3.65 -6.60 0.50
N PHE A 39 3.54 -7.56 -0.40
CA PHE A 39 4.70 -8.28 -0.92
C PHE A 39 5.55 -7.39 -1.83
N ALA A 40 4.91 -6.55 -2.65
CA ALA A 40 5.63 -5.58 -3.47
C ALA A 40 6.45 -4.62 -2.61
N MET A 41 5.84 -4.07 -1.56
CA MET A 41 6.53 -3.17 -0.64
C MET A 41 7.74 -3.82 0.04
N LYS A 42 7.67 -5.11 0.36
CA LYS A 42 8.82 -5.85 0.92
C LYS A 42 9.99 -5.94 -0.06
N GLY A 43 9.72 -5.90 -1.36
CA GLY A 43 10.75 -5.95 -2.40
C GLY A 43 11.28 -4.59 -2.81
N MET A 44 10.84 -3.50 -2.18
CA MET A 44 11.20 -2.15 -2.59
C MET A 44 11.49 -1.18 -1.44
N PRO A 45 12.17 -1.61 -0.36
CA PRO A 45 12.42 -0.72 0.78
C PRO A 45 13.26 0.51 0.40
N VAL A 46 14.21 0.38 -0.51
CA VAL A 46 15.05 1.51 -0.96
C VAL A 46 14.22 2.51 -1.78
N LEU A 47 13.42 2.03 -2.73
CA LEU A 47 12.54 2.90 -3.51
C LEU A 47 11.54 3.63 -2.62
N LEU A 48 10.94 2.94 -1.66
CA LEU A 48 10.00 3.54 -0.70
C LEU A 48 10.68 4.58 0.19
N SER A 49 11.93 4.32 0.62
CA SER A 49 12.67 5.26 1.47
C SER A 49 13.03 6.56 0.75
N ASN A 50 13.05 6.55 -0.58
CA ASN A 50 13.42 7.68 -1.40
C ASN A 50 12.23 8.35 -2.12
N CYS A 51 11.00 7.90 -1.86
CA CYS A 51 9.82 8.57 -2.41
C CYS A 51 9.19 9.52 -1.39
N ASP A 52 8.48 10.52 -1.88
CA ASP A 52 7.82 11.51 -1.02
C ASP A 52 6.37 11.15 -0.74
N ASN A 53 5.75 10.41 -1.65
CA ASN A 53 4.33 10.05 -1.59
C ASN A 53 4.15 8.60 -2.03
N LEU A 54 3.31 7.87 -1.30
CA LEU A 54 2.96 6.50 -1.61
C LEU A 54 1.45 6.35 -1.55
N ILE A 55 0.84 5.86 -2.62
CA ILE A 55 -0.58 5.53 -2.66
C ILE A 55 -0.73 4.02 -2.73
N VAL A 56 -1.47 3.46 -1.78
CA VAL A 56 -1.70 2.02 -1.68
C VAL A 56 -3.19 1.76 -1.48
N GLU A 57 -3.75 0.83 -2.23
CA GLU A 57 -5.10 0.34 -2.00
C GLU A 57 -5.19 -0.33 -0.64
N PHE A 58 -6.27 -0.08 0.09
CA PHE A 58 -6.55 -0.68 1.38
C PHE A 58 -7.91 -1.36 1.35
N LEU A 59 -7.91 -2.67 1.16
CA LEU A 59 -9.12 -3.48 1.18
C LEU A 59 -8.97 -4.60 2.21
N PRO A 60 -9.84 -4.63 3.23
CA PRO A 60 -9.74 -5.63 4.30
C PRO A 60 -9.69 -7.08 3.80
N HIS A 61 -10.50 -7.40 2.78
CA HIS A 61 -10.50 -8.76 2.23
C HIS A 61 -9.19 -9.12 1.50
N HIS A 62 -8.48 -8.15 0.94
CA HIS A 62 -7.15 -8.38 0.37
C HIS A 62 -6.11 -8.66 1.44
N LEU A 63 -6.15 -7.93 2.56
CA LEU A 63 -5.25 -8.20 3.68
C LEU A 63 -5.48 -9.60 4.24
N THR A 64 -6.73 -10.01 4.40
CA THR A 64 -7.10 -11.30 4.97
C THR A 64 -6.88 -12.46 3.99
N ASN A 65 -7.40 -12.33 2.77
CA ASN A 65 -7.53 -13.47 1.85
C ASN A 65 -6.39 -13.59 0.84
N VAL A 66 -5.66 -12.51 0.56
CA VAL A 66 -4.56 -12.53 -0.38
C VAL A 66 -3.22 -12.51 0.34
N ALA A 67 -2.99 -11.54 1.21
CA ALA A 67 -1.72 -11.38 1.91
C ALA A 67 -1.66 -12.14 3.23
N ASP A 68 -2.80 -12.44 3.85
CA ASP A 68 -2.90 -13.08 5.18
C ASP A 68 -2.09 -12.31 6.23
N ILE A 69 -2.34 -11.01 6.32
CA ILE A 69 -1.64 -10.10 7.23
C ILE A 69 -2.61 -9.26 8.05
N THR A 70 -2.09 -8.73 9.15
CA THR A 70 -2.78 -7.73 9.97
C THR A 70 -2.54 -6.32 9.43
N VAL A 71 -3.36 -5.36 9.87
CA VAL A 71 -3.12 -3.93 9.57
C VAL A 71 -1.75 -3.49 10.09
N LYS A 72 -1.36 -3.96 11.27
CA LYS A 72 -0.05 -3.66 11.85
C LYS A 72 1.09 -4.11 10.91
N GLN A 73 1.01 -5.33 10.41
CA GLN A 73 2.01 -5.87 9.47
C GLN A 73 2.04 -5.07 8.16
N PHE A 74 0.87 -4.68 7.65
CA PHE A 74 0.76 -3.82 6.48
C PHE A 74 1.52 -2.51 6.69
N LEU A 75 1.33 -1.87 7.84
CA LEU A 75 1.97 -0.59 8.17
C LEU A 75 3.47 -0.70 8.44
N GLU A 76 3.97 -1.87 8.81
CA GLU A 76 5.41 -2.10 9.05
C GLU A 76 6.27 -1.85 7.81
N ASN A 77 5.70 -1.97 6.61
CA ASN A 77 6.41 -1.70 5.36
C ASN A 77 6.40 -0.22 4.95
N ILE A 78 5.62 0.60 5.64
CA ILE A 78 5.58 2.04 5.36
C ILE A 78 6.85 2.67 5.92
N PRO A 79 7.63 3.40 5.10
CA PRO A 79 8.89 4.00 5.56
C PRO A 79 8.68 5.00 6.70
N THR A 80 9.65 5.05 7.61
CA THR A 80 9.56 5.91 8.80
C THR A 80 9.52 7.41 8.51
N GLN A 81 9.99 7.84 7.34
CA GLN A 81 9.89 9.25 6.93
C GLN A 81 8.47 9.66 6.52
N MET A 82 7.59 8.70 6.23
CA MET A 82 6.18 8.98 5.96
C MET A 82 5.47 9.30 7.28
N LYS A 83 5.25 10.57 7.54
CA LYS A 83 4.74 11.05 8.83
C LYS A 83 3.23 11.18 8.87
N TYR A 84 2.58 11.17 7.71
CA TYR A 84 1.15 11.44 7.56
C TYR A 84 0.48 10.41 6.68
N LEU A 85 -0.81 10.26 6.91
CA LEU A 85 -1.70 9.43 6.12
C LEU A 85 -2.94 10.25 5.77
N THR A 86 -3.31 10.24 4.51
CA THR A 86 -4.53 10.89 4.01
C THR A 86 -5.45 9.84 3.41
N ILE A 87 -6.73 9.94 3.75
CA ILE A 87 -7.80 9.15 3.15
C ILE A 87 -8.57 10.09 2.20
N PRO A 88 -8.23 10.09 0.90
CA PRO A 88 -8.76 11.08 -0.03
C PRO A 88 -10.29 11.04 -0.15
N SER A 89 -10.89 9.86 -0.14
CA SER A 89 -12.35 9.70 -0.24
C SER A 89 -13.10 10.35 0.91
N ARG A 90 -12.43 10.53 2.05
CA ARG A 90 -13.00 11.17 3.25
C ARG A 90 -12.49 12.59 3.44
N ASN A 91 -11.53 13.03 2.64
CA ASN A 91 -10.83 14.31 2.82
C ASN A 91 -10.28 14.47 4.25
N GLU A 92 -9.67 13.42 4.77
CA GLU A 92 -9.12 13.38 6.13
C GLU A 92 -7.62 13.10 6.09
N THR A 93 -6.84 13.85 6.86
CA THR A 93 -5.39 13.66 7.03
C THR A 93 -5.06 13.51 8.51
N TYR A 94 -4.24 12.53 8.82
CA TYR A 94 -3.83 12.19 10.18
C TYR A 94 -2.31 12.03 10.27
N PRO A 95 -1.70 12.30 11.45
CA PRO A 95 -0.38 11.75 11.74
C PRO A 95 -0.42 10.22 11.61
N LEU A 96 0.67 9.59 11.23
CA LEU A 96 0.69 8.17 10.89
C LEU A 96 0.20 7.26 12.03
N ASP A 97 0.56 7.57 13.27
CA ASP A 97 0.13 6.80 14.44
C ASP A 97 -1.40 6.82 14.61
N VAL A 98 -2.01 7.99 14.48
CA VAL A 98 -3.48 8.14 14.52
C VAL A 98 -4.11 7.48 13.29
N GLY A 99 -3.52 7.66 12.12
CA GLY A 99 -3.97 7.04 10.88
C GLY A 99 -4.00 5.52 10.96
N GLY A 100 -3.02 4.92 11.64
CA GLY A 100 -2.98 3.49 11.88
C GLY A 100 -4.18 2.99 12.68
N VAL A 101 -4.61 3.75 13.70
CA VAL A 101 -5.83 3.44 14.46
C VAL A 101 -7.07 3.53 13.57
N ILE A 102 -7.14 4.56 12.73
CA ILE A 102 -8.26 4.73 11.78
C ILE A 102 -8.33 3.56 10.80
N LEU A 103 -7.20 3.14 10.24
CA LEU A 103 -7.16 1.98 9.33
C LEU A 103 -7.60 0.69 10.03
N GLN A 104 -7.21 0.51 11.30
CA GLN A 104 -7.65 -0.66 12.08
C GLN A 104 -9.17 -0.64 12.30
N GLU A 105 -9.75 0.51 12.57
CA GLU A 105 -11.20 0.66 12.69
C GLU A 105 -11.90 0.34 11.37
N MET A 106 -11.37 0.85 10.25
CA MET A 106 -11.88 0.54 8.91
C MET A 106 -11.82 -0.97 8.64
N PHE A 107 -10.71 -1.61 8.97
CA PHE A 107 -10.57 -3.06 8.83
C PHE A 107 -11.62 -3.82 9.64
N ASN A 108 -11.82 -3.44 10.91
CA ASN A 108 -12.79 -4.07 11.79
C ASN A 108 -14.23 -3.92 11.29
N LYS A 109 -14.53 -2.82 10.60
CA LYS A 109 -15.83 -2.55 10.00
C LYS A 109 -15.96 -3.04 8.57
N ASN A 110 -14.94 -3.71 8.06
CA ASN A 110 -14.85 -4.17 6.66
C ASN A 110 -15.02 -3.00 5.65
N LEU A 111 -14.42 -1.86 5.96
CA LEU A 111 -14.43 -0.68 5.10
C LEU A 111 -13.06 -0.54 4.44
N GLY A 112 -13.05 -0.50 3.11
CA GLY A 112 -11.85 -0.30 2.32
C GLY A 112 -11.79 1.10 1.72
N ASP A 113 -10.66 1.37 1.04
CA ASP A 113 -10.47 2.57 0.24
C ASP A 113 -9.56 2.24 -0.94
N ASP A 114 -9.85 2.82 -2.10
CA ASP A 114 -9.10 2.56 -3.33
C ASP A 114 -7.68 3.13 -3.29
N GLY A 115 -7.41 4.08 -2.42
CA GLY A 115 -6.10 4.66 -2.29
C GLY A 115 -5.91 5.40 -0.98
N ILE A 116 -5.01 4.89 -0.15
CA ILE A 116 -4.52 5.60 1.02
C ILE A 116 -3.21 6.28 0.63
N LEU A 117 -3.11 7.57 0.87
CA LEU A 117 -1.90 8.34 0.59
C LEU A 117 -1.05 8.45 1.86
N PHE A 118 0.15 7.91 1.80
CA PHE A 118 1.20 8.12 2.81
C PHE A 118 2.15 9.17 2.29
N HIS A 119 2.53 10.14 3.14
CA HIS A 119 3.36 11.25 2.69
C HIS A 119 4.25 11.81 3.81
N LYS A 120 5.34 12.45 3.40
CA LYS A 120 6.33 13.01 4.32
C LYS A 120 5.87 14.31 4.95
N GLU A 121 5.26 15.18 4.15
CA GLU A 121 4.93 16.54 4.55
C GLU A 121 3.43 16.68 4.76
N LYS A 122 3.07 17.52 5.71
CA LYS A 122 1.68 17.88 5.92
C LYS A 122 1.15 18.57 4.67
N LEU A 123 0.00 18.11 4.15
CA LEU A 123 -0.64 18.75 3.01
C LEU A 123 -1.01 20.20 3.37
N GLN A 124 -0.66 21.12 2.47
CA GLN A 124 -1.07 22.51 2.62
C GLN A 124 -2.55 22.66 2.31
N GLU A 125 -3.27 23.38 3.17
CA GLU A 125 -4.63 23.75 2.84
C GLU A 125 -4.59 24.75 1.68
N VAL A 126 -5.32 24.44 0.61
CA VAL A 126 -5.53 25.36 -0.50
C VAL A 126 -6.71 26.25 -0.13
N THR A 127 -6.40 27.48 0.23
CA THR A 127 -7.41 28.49 0.52
C THR A 127 -7.85 29.19 -0.75
#